data_68266f92e203999dda24a28aaa190833
#
_entry.id   68266f92e203999dda24a28aaa190833
#
_cell.length_a   1.000
_cell.length_b   1.000
_cell.length_c   1.000
_cell.angle_alpha   90.00
_cell.angle_beta   90.00
_cell.angle_gamma   90.00
#
_symmetry.space_group_name_H-M   'P 1'
#
loop_
_entity.id
_entity.type
_entity.pdbx_description
1 polymer ?
#
loop_
_entity_poly.entity_id
_entity_poly.type
_entity_poly.pdbx_seq_one_letter_code
_entity_poly.pdbx_strand_id
1 'polypeptide(L)'
;QTTLLTKLNNKFSTKPNNFDVVIWALVSKDYDVGKIQDRIGVNLGFSDDSWKHKSVEEKAVDIYGVLRNKKFVVLLDDLWERVNLNQVGIPKPSQENGSKLIFTTRSLEVCGEMGARKKIKVECLESEKAWELFQDEVGYETLNSHPDIPNLAKQVAERCGGLPLAFK
;
A
#
# COMPACT_ATOMS: atom_id res chain seq x y z
N GLN A 1 6.94 2.51 1.91
CA GLN A 1 6.08 1.37 1.51
C GLN A 1 4.82 1.86 0.77
N THR A 2 4.07 2.80 1.32
CA THR A 2 2.88 3.41 0.68
C THR A 2 3.16 3.92 -0.74
N THR A 3 4.27 4.61 -0.95
CA THR A 3 4.68 5.09 -2.28
C THR A 3 4.80 3.95 -3.32
N LEU A 4 5.32 2.78 -2.90
CA LEU A 4 5.43 1.62 -3.77
C LEU A 4 4.05 1.07 -4.14
N LEU A 5 3.15 0.96 -3.15
CA LEU A 5 1.80 0.46 -3.38
C LEU A 5 0.98 1.42 -4.26
N THR A 6 1.15 2.74 -4.05
CA THR A 6 0.55 3.76 -4.92
C THR A 6 1.05 3.64 -6.37
N LYS A 7 2.35 3.45 -6.58
CA LYS A 7 2.90 3.21 -7.93
C LYS A 7 2.35 1.93 -8.56
N LEU A 8 2.16 0.86 -7.78
CA LEU A 8 1.53 -0.37 -8.25
C LEU A 8 0.07 -0.15 -8.63
N ASN A 9 -0.70 0.54 -7.79
CA ASN A 9 -2.08 0.89 -8.08
C ASN A 9 -2.19 1.68 -9.40
N ASN A 10 -1.38 2.72 -9.56
CA ASN A 10 -1.34 3.52 -10.78
C ASN A 10 -0.96 2.68 -12.00
N LYS A 11 -0.01 1.76 -11.85
CA LYS A 11 0.39 0.86 -12.94
C LYS A 11 -0.75 -0.06 -13.36
N PHE A 12 -1.50 -0.62 -12.40
CA PHE A 12 -2.67 -1.45 -12.71
C PHE A 12 -3.82 -0.64 -13.34
N SER A 13 -3.96 0.64 -12.97
CA SER A 13 -5.01 1.51 -13.49
C SER A 13 -4.69 2.05 -14.90
N THR A 14 -3.40 2.21 -15.25
CA THR A 14 -2.98 2.87 -16.51
C THR A 14 -2.49 1.91 -17.58
N LYS A 15 -2.08 0.68 -17.21
CA LYS A 15 -1.57 -0.31 -18.16
C LYS A 15 -2.57 -1.44 -18.34
N PRO A 16 -2.72 -1.97 -19.58
CA PRO A 16 -3.52 -3.16 -19.82
C PRO A 16 -3.09 -4.30 -18.88
N ASN A 17 -4.05 -4.88 -18.21
CA ASN A 17 -3.83 -6.02 -17.33
C ASN A 17 -5.04 -6.96 -17.40
N ASN A 18 -4.90 -8.16 -16.84
CA ASN A 18 -5.93 -9.19 -16.90
C ASN A 18 -6.81 -9.24 -15.64
N PHE A 19 -6.95 -8.14 -14.91
CA PHE A 19 -7.81 -8.06 -13.73
C PHE A 19 -9.08 -7.27 -14.07
N ASP A 20 -10.22 -7.79 -13.62
CA ASP A 20 -11.51 -7.13 -13.78
C ASP A 20 -11.67 -5.96 -12.81
N VAL A 21 -11.03 -6.06 -11.64
CA VAL A 21 -11.12 -5.06 -10.57
C VAL A 21 -9.77 -4.91 -9.87
N VAL A 22 -9.39 -3.65 -9.66
CA VAL A 22 -8.23 -3.27 -8.84
C VAL A 22 -8.73 -2.40 -7.71
N ILE A 23 -8.47 -2.81 -6.47
CA ILE A 23 -8.94 -2.15 -5.26
C ILE A 23 -7.73 -1.76 -4.41
N TRP A 24 -7.70 -0.52 -3.96
CA TRP A 24 -6.72 -0.06 -3.00
C TRP A 24 -7.40 0.46 -1.74
N ALA A 25 -7.00 -0.06 -0.59
CA ALA A 25 -7.49 0.36 0.70
C ALA A 25 -6.33 0.60 1.68
N LEU A 26 -6.32 1.78 2.29
CA LEU A 26 -5.44 2.09 3.41
C LEU A 26 -6.06 1.48 4.67
N VAL A 27 -5.28 0.69 5.39
CA VAL A 27 -5.65 0.11 6.68
C VAL A 27 -4.96 0.93 7.76
N SER A 28 -5.72 1.66 8.55
CA SER A 28 -5.17 2.44 9.66
C SER A 28 -4.81 1.54 10.84
N LYS A 29 -3.99 2.07 11.77
CA LYS A 29 -3.58 1.36 12.99
C LYS A 29 -4.79 0.93 13.83
N ASP A 30 -5.84 1.77 13.87
CA ASP A 30 -7.12 1.43 14.49
C ASP A 30 -7.97 0.71 13.45
N TYR A 31 -7.68 -0.58 13.28
CA TYR A 31 -8.33 -1.45 12.31
C TYR A 31 -9.84 -1.48 12.51
N ASP A 32 -10.57 -1.05 11.50
CA ASP A 32 -12.03 -1.06 11.43
C ASP A 32 -12.46 -1.72 10.12
N VAL A 33 -13.09 -2.89 10.25
CA VAL A 33 -13.59 -3.67 9.10
C VAL A 33 -14.55 -2.83 8.25
N GLY A 34 -15.46 -2.08 8.88
CA GLY A 34 -16.42 -1.23 8.18
C GLY A 34 -15.76 -0.18 7.30
N LYS A 35 -14.71 0.47 7.80
CA LYS A 35 -13.93 1.45 7.02
C LYS A 35 -13.25 0.83 5.80
N ILE A 36 -12.72 -0.40 5.94
CA ILE A 36 -12.13 -1.12 4.80
C ILE A 36 -13.22 -1.48 3.79
N GLN A 37 -14.37 -1.98 4.28
CA GLN A 37 -15.51 -2.31 3.43
C GLN A 37 -16.03 -1.09 2.68
N ASP A 38 -16.12 0.08 3.32
CA ASP A 38 -16.56 1.32 2.66
C ASP A 38 -15.60 1.74 1.53
N ARG A 39 -14.30 1.63 1.75
CA ARG A 39 -13.30 1.90 0.70
C ARG A 39 -13.39 0.92 -0.46
N ILE A 40 -13.58 -0.36 -0.16
CA ILE A 40 -13.79 -1.39 -1.18
C ILE A 40 -15.11 -1.13 -1.91
N GLY A 41 -16.16 -0.83 -1.16
CA GLY A 41 -17.50 -0.55 -1.69
C GLY A 41 -17.50 0.55 -2.74
N VAL A 42 -16.82 1.67 -2.47
CA VAL A 42 -16.67 2.77 -3.44
C VAL A 42 -16.04 2.27 -4.75
N ASN A 43 -15.00 1.43 -4.68
CA ASN A 43 -14.36 0.85 -5.89
C ASN A 43 -15.27 -0.13 -6.64
N LEU A 44 -16.24 -0.73 -5.95
CA LEU A 44 -17.21 -1.67 -6.54
C LEU A 44 -18.52 -0.99 -6.98
N GLY A 45 -18.64 0.33 -6.79
CA GLY A 45 -19.82 1.12 -7.13
C GLY A 45 -20.90 1.17 -6.05
N PHE A 46 -20.59 0.74 -4.83
CA PHE A 46 -21.46 0.86 -3.66
C PHE A 46 -21.21 2.19 -2.96
N SER A 47 -22.02 3.20 -3.26
CA SER A 47 -21.85 4.55 -2.68
C SER A 47 -23.16 5.22 -2.25
N ASP A 48 -24.26 4.49 -2.36
CA ASP A 48 -25.60 5.00 -2.02
C ASP A 48 -25.87 4.98 -0.50
N ASP A 49 -26.96 5.62 -0.11
CA ASP A 49 -27.34 5.68 1.31
C ASP A 49 -27.70 4.29 1.85
N SER A 50 -28.19 3.37 1.01
CA SER A 50 -28.47 2.01 1.43
C SER A 50 -27.22 1.29 1.90
N TRP A 51 -26.08 1.48 1.20
CA TRP A 51 -24.78 0.93 1.59
C TRP A 51 -24.32 1.42 2.97
N LYS A 52 -24.48 2.72 3.25
CA LYS A 52 -24.03 3.32 4.50
C LYS A 52 -24.72 2.74 5.75
N HIS A 53 -25.98 2.30 5.58
CA HIS A 53 -26.79 1.76 6.68
C HIS A 53 -26.64 0.25 6.85
N LYS A 54 -25.93 -0.46 5.96
CA LYS A 54 -25.68 -1.89 6.08
C LYS A 54 -24.73 -2.23 7.22
N SER A 55 -25.01 -3.36 7.86
CA SER A 55 -24.09 -3.96 8.84
C SER A 55 -22.79 -4.44 8.16
N VAL A 56 -21.77 -4.72 8.97
CA VAL A 56 -20.48 -5.30 8.51
C VAL A 56 -20.74 -6.62 7.76
N GLU A 57 -21.65 -7.44 8.26
CA GLU A 57 -22.01 -8.74 7.67
C GLU A 57 -22.69 -8.58 6.30
N GLU A 58 -23.64 -7.66 6.18
CA GLU A 58 -24.34 -7.36 4.94
C GLU A 58 -23.38 -6.81 3.88
N LYS A 59 -22.50 -5.88 4.26
CA LYS A 59 -21.44 -5.36 3.39
C LYS A 59 -20.50 -6.47 2.93
N ALA A 60 -20.13 -7.39 3.81
CA ALA A 60 -19.27 -8.54 3.45
C ALA A 60 -19.94 -9.44 2.40
N VAL A 61 -21.24 -9.70 2.53
CA VAL A 61 -22.01 -10.52 1.56
C VAL A 61 -22.01 -9.84 0.18
N ASP A 62 -22.25 -8.54 0.12
CA ASP A 62 -22.29 -7.80 -1.13
C ASP A 62 -20.91 -7.77 -1.82
N ILE A 63 -19.86 -7.44 -1.07
CA ILE A 63 -18.48 -7.43 -1.57
C ILE A 63 -18.11 -8.82 -2.10
N TYR A 64 -18.40 -9.87 -1.34
CA TYR A 64 -18.13 -11.24 -1.75
C TYR A 64 -18.91 -11.61 -3.01
N GLY A 65 -20.20 -11.26 -3.07
CA GLY A 65 -21.05 -11.51 -4.22
C GLY A 65 -20.49 -10.96 -5.54
N VAL A 66 -19.90 -9.77 -5.49
CA VAL A 66 -19.25 -9.14 -6.65
C VAL A 66 -17.90 -9.78 -6.95
N LEU A 67 -17.04 -9.95 -5.93
CA LEU A 67 -15.65 -10.36 -6.15
C LEU A 67 -15.48 -11.83 -6.47
N ARG A 68 -16.37 -12.73 -6.01
CA ARG A 68 -16.27 -14.18 -6.24
C ARG A 68 -16.21 -14.58 -7.71
N ASN A 69 -16.82 -13.77 -8.59
CA ASN A 69 -16.90 -14.03 -10.03
C ASN A 69 -15.94 -13.14 -10.84
N LYS A 70 -15.01 -12.44 -10.18
CA LYS A 70 -14.07 -11.53 -10.81
C LYS A 70 -12.64 -11.91 -10.49
N LYS A 71 -11.76 -11.65 -11.44
CA LYS A 71 -10.34 -11.70 -11.23
C LYS A 71 -9.89 -10.35 -10.70
N PHE A 72 -9.54 -10.28 -9.43
CA PHE A 72 -9.26 -9.03 -8.74
C PHE A 72 -7.84 -8.91 -8.22
N VAL A 73 -7.40 -7.68 -8.03
CA VAL A 73 -6.25 -7.32 -7.19
C VAL A 73 -6.74 -6.45 -6.06
N VAL A 74 -6.47 -6.86 -4.82
CA VAL A 74 -6.66 -6.03 -3.63
C VAL A 74 -5.30 -5.61 -3.10
N LEU A 75 -5.12 -4.30 -2.92
CA LEU A 75 -3.95 -3.66 -2.36
C LEU A 75 -4.31 -3.13 -0.97
N LEU A 76 -3.75 -3.73 0.08
CA LEU A 76 -3.95 -3.27 1.47
C LEU A 76 -2.66 -2.58 1.97
N ASP A 77 -2.76 -1.32 2.33
CA ASP A 77 -1.60 -0.53 2.73
C ASP A 77 -1.51 -0.36 4.25
N ASP A 78 -0.29 -0.51 4.77
CA ASP A 78 0.11 -0.30 6.16
C ASP A 78 -0.63 -1.17 7.18
N LEU A 79 -0.60 -2.50 6.98
CA LEU A 79 -1.16 -3.47 7.91
C LEU A 79 -0.34 -3.51 9.21
N TRP A 80 -1.01 -3.34 10.34
CA TRP A 80 -0.45 -3.45 11.70
C TRP A 80 -0.76 -4.79 12.35
N GLU A 81 -1.85 -5.43 11.93
CA GLU A 81 -2.32 -6.72 12.38
C GLU A 81 -2.98 -7.50 11.25
N ARG A 82 -3.35 -8.75 11.51
CA ARG A 82 -4.03 -9.60 10.55
C ARG A 82 -5.41 -9.05 10.20
N VAL A 83 -5.68 -8.89 8.91
CA VAL A 83 -7.02 -8.58 8.38
C VAL A 83 -7.78 -9.87 8.09
N ASN A 84 -8.96 -10.02 8.67
CA ASN A 84 -9.85 -11.13 8.39
C ASN A 84 -10.57 -10.89 7.04
N LEU A 85 -10.04 -11.48 5.96
CA LEU A 85 -10.56 -11.30 4.60
C LEU A 85 -12.03 -11.73 4.48
N ASN A 86 -12.45 -12.79 5.18
CA ASN A 86 -13.83 -13.26 5.14
C ASN A 86 -14.79 -12.24 5.78
N GLN A 87 -14.38 -11.63 6.89
CA GLN A 87 -15.16 -10.59 7.56
C GLN A 87 -15.26 -9.33 6.70
N VAL A 88 -14.24 -9.01 5.92
CA VAL A 88 -14.28 -7.91 4.95
C VAL A 88 -15.14 -8.27 3.73
N GLY A 89 -15.30 -9.54 3.41
CA GLY A 89 -15.99 -10.02 2.21
C GLY A 89 -15.06 -10.26 1.01
N ILE A 90 -13.75 -10.33 1.22
CA ILE A 90 -12.78 -10.61 0.16
C ILE A 90 -12.62 -12.12 0.00
N PRO A 91 -12.96 -12.71 -1.18
CA PRO A 91 -12.69 -14.11 -1.45
C PRO A 91 -11.18 -14.41 -1.37
N LYS A 92 -10.82 -15.60 -0.87
CA LYS A 92 -9.42 -15.99 -0.77
C LYS A 92 -8.76 -16.02 -2.16
N PRO A 93 -7.70 -15.24 -2.40
CA PRO A 93 -6.99 -15.30 -3.67
C PRO A 93 -6.34 -16.66 -3.88
N SER A 94 -6.49 -17.23 -5.07
CA SER A 94 -5.94 -18.54 -5.44
C SER A 94 -5.35 -18.52 -6.86
N GLN A 95 -4.66 -19.59 -7.24
CA GLN A 95 -4.20 -19.74 -8.62
C GLN A 95 -5.36 -19.96 -9.58
N GLU A 96 -6.42 -20.64 -9.12
CA GLU A 96 -7.60 -20.96 -9.92
C GLU A 96 -8.39 -19.73 -10.32
N ASN A 97 -8.66 -18.82 -9.37
CA ASN A 97 -9.35 -17.56 -9.67
C ASN A 97 -8.44 -16.47 -10.22
N GLY A 98 -7.12 -16.69 -10.22
CA GLY A 98 -6.11 -15.75 -10.72
C GLY A 98 -6.02 -14.43 -9.97
N SER A 99 -6.76 -14.26 -8.88
CA SER A 99 -6.80 -13.04 -8.07
C SER A 99 -5.56 -12.89 -7.21
N LYS A 100 -5.27 -11.66 -6.79
CA LYS A 100 -4.09 -11.31 -6.00
C LYS A 100 -4.48 -10.46 -4.79
N LEU A 101 -3.80 -10.74 -3.68
CA LEU A 101 -3.75 -9.85 -2.53
C LEU A 101 -2.30 -9.39 -2.36
N ILE A 102 -2.09 -8.10 -2.34
CA ILE A 102 -0.80 -7.47 -2.09
C ILE A 102 -0.98 -6.54 -0.90
N PHE A 103 -0.10 -6.61 0.06
CA PHE A 103 -0.17 -5.72 1.21
C PHE A 103 1.21 -5.26 1.65
N THR A 104 1.25 -4.14 2.36
CA THR A 104 2.44 -3.65 3.04
C THR A 104 2.28 -3.77 4.54
N THR A 105 3.36 -4.08 5.21
CA THR A 105 3.44 -4.13 6.67
C THR A 105 4.88 -3.88 7.12
N ARG A 106 5.05 -3.50 8.37
CA ARG A 106 6.36 -3.39 9.05
C ARG A 106 6.69 -4.64 9.85
N SER A 107 5.75 -5.59 9.97
CA SER A 107 5.88 -6.80 10.78
C SER A 107 5.97 -8.05 9.90
N LEU A 108 7.00 -8.88 10.14
CA LEU A 108 7.10 -10.21 9.55
C LEU A 108 6.05 -11.18 10.11
N GLU A 109 5.61 -10.97 11.34
CA GLU A 109 4.56 -11.76 11.99
C GLU A 109 3.24 -11.60 11.21
N VAL A 110 2.83 -10.36 10.93
CA VAL A 110 1.66 -10.06 10.09
C VAL A 110 1.76 -10.72 8.71
N CYS A 111 2.95 -10.78 8.11
CA CYS A 111 3.13 -11.53 6.86
C CYS A 111 2.83 -13.03 7.02
N GLY A 112 3.18 -13.62 8.16
CA GLY A 112 2.87 -15.01 8.50
C GLY A 112 1.37 -15.23 8.70
N GLU A 113 0.75 -14.41 9.55
CA GLU A 113 -0.69 -14.48 9.88
C GLU A 113 -1.59 -14.27 8.65
N MET A 114 -1.18 -13.39 7.73
CA MET A 114 -1.84 -13.17 6.44
C MET A 114 -1.59 -14.30 5.42
N GLY A 115 -0.71 -15.25 5.73
CA GLY A 115 -0.36 -16.35 4.82
C GLY A 115 0.35 -15.87 3.55
N ALA A 116 1.21 -14.86 3.66
CA ALA A 116 1.94 -14.32 2.52
C ALA A 116 2.84 -15.37 1.88
N ARG A 117 2.58 -15.74 0.62
CA ARG A 117 3.38 -16.71 -0.14
C ARG A 117 4.72 -16.14 -0.58
N LYS A 118 4.76 -14.84 -0.89
CA LYS A 118 5.98 -14.14 -1.29
C LYS A 118 6.14 -12.91 -0.39
N LYS A 119 7.31 -12.78 0.21
CA LYS A 119 7.70 -11.65 1.04
C LYS A 119 8.83 -10.91 0.34
N ILE A 120 8.71 -9.59 0.25
CA ILE A 120 9.71 -8.72 -0.37
C ILE A 120 10.07 -7.68 0.69
N LYS A 121 11.31 -7.72 1.14
CA LYS A 121 11.85 -6.69 2.03
C LYS A 121 12.17 -5.45 1.20
N VAL A 122 11.64 -4.31 1.61
CA VAL A 122 11.99 -3.01 1.01
C VAL A 122 13.09 -2.40 1.87
N GLU A 123 14.30 -2.43 1.32
CA GLU A 123 15.47 -1.87 1.99
C GLU A 123 15.51 -0.34 1.87
N CYS A 124 16.24 0.31 2.77
CA CYS A 124 16.64 1.69 2.61
C CYS A 124 17.56 1.85 1.39
N LEU A 125 17.71 3.06 0.90
CA LEU A 125 18.67 3.34 -0.17
C LEU A 125 20.10 3.13 0.31
N GLU A 126 20.94 2.61 -0.57
CA GLU A 126 22.39 2.60 -0.39
C GLU A 126 22.93 4.03 -0.33
N SER A 127 24.06 4.22 0.35
CA SER A 127 24.61 5.55 0.66
C SER A 127 24.76 6.45 -0.56
N GLU A 128 25.21 5.90 -1.69
CA GLU A 128 25.39 6.67 -2.95
C GLU A 128 24.05 7.16 -3.49
N LYS A 129 23.05 6.27 -3.59
CA LYS A 129 21.70 6.62 -4.05
C LYS A 129 20.95 7.53 -3.08
N ALA A 130 21.21 7.36 -1.80
CA ALA A 130 20.67 8.23 -0.76
C ALA A 130 21.22 9.65 -0.91
N TRP A 131 22.53 9.77 -1.18
CA TRP A 131 23.18 11.06 -1.42
C TRP A 131 22.69 11.71 -2.72
N GLU A 132 22.57 10.97 -3.81
CA GLU A 132 21.99 11.48 -5.07
C GLU A 132 20.58 12.05 -4.85
N LEU A 133 19.70 11.29 -4.19
CA LEU A 133 18.35 11.74 -3.89
C LEU A 133 18.34 12.98 -2.98
N PHE A 134 19.24 13.03 -1.97
CA PHE A 134 19.36 14.18 -1.10
C PHE A 134 19.79 15.43 -1.88
N GLN A 135 20.77 15.31 -2.79
CA GLN A 135 21.21 16.40 -3.64
C GLN A 135 20.09 16.93 -4.55
N ASP A 136 19.29 16.02 -5.12
CA ASP A 136 18.14 16.39 -5.96
C ASP A 136 17.08 17.16 -5.19
N GLU A 137 16.79 16.78 -3.93
CA GLU A 137 15.78 17.43 -3.09
C GLU A 137 16.26 18.80 -2.55
N VAL A 138 17.53 18.93 -2.20
CA VAL A 138 18.11 20.18 -1.66
C VAL A 138 18.42 21.20 -2.77
N GLY A 139 18.82 20.70 -3.92
CA GLY A 139 19.19 21.49 -5.10
C GLY A 139 20.65 21.98 -5.07
N TYR A 140 21.22 22.04 -6.27
CA TYR A 140 22.63 22.37 -6.50
C TYR A 140 23.01 23.78 -5.98
N GLU A 141 22.13 24.77 -6.14
CA GLU A 141 22.36 26.14 -5.72
C GLU A 141 22.53 26.24 -4.20
N THR A 142 21.67 25.56 -3.44
CA THR A 142 21.73 25.51 -1.97
C THR A 142 23.00 24.84 -1.51
N LEU A 143 23.37 23.70 -2.10
CA LEU A 143 24.58 22.96 -1.72
C LEU A 143 25.87 23.73 -1.93
N ASN A 144 25.89 24.64 -2.91
CA ASN A 144 27.07 25.43 -3.25
C ASN A 144 27.00 26.88 -2.76
N SER A 145 26.01 27.25 -1.96
CA SER A 145 25.84 28.64 -1.47
C SER A 145 26.89 29.04 -0.43
N HIS A 146 27.53 28.09 0.27
CA HIS A 146 28.59 28.33 1.23
C HIS A 146 29.53 27.11 1.32
N PRO A 147 30.87 27.31 1.52
CA PRO A 147 31.86 26.24 1.58
C PRO A 147 31.59 25.13 2.62
N ASP A 148 30.92 25.44 3.72
CA ASP A 148 30.64 24.49 4.80
C ASP A 148 29.42 23.62 4.54
N ILE A 149 28.53 24.06 3.64
CA ILE A 149 27.24 23.35 3.38
C ILE A 149 27.44 21.93 2.87
N PRO A 150 28.36 21.62 1.93
CA PRO A 150 28.50 20.25 1.44
C PRO A 150 28.86 19.25 2.53
N ASN A 151 29.67 19.63 3.50
CA ASN A 151 30.03 18.78 4.63
C ASN A 151 28.86 18.55 5.60
N LEU A 152 28.11 19.60 5.92
CA LEU A 152 26.90 19.48 6.74
C LEU A 152 25.82 18.66 6.04
N ALA A 153 25.62 18.87 4.76
CA ALA A 153 24.67 18.13 3.92
C ALA A 153 24.95 16.62 3.94
N LYS A 154 26.23 16.21 3.81
CA LYS A 154 26.62 14.80 3.92
C LYS A 154 26.28 14.21 5.28
N GLN A 155 26.59 14.91 6.36
CA GLN A 155 26.27 14.46 7.72
C GLN A 155 24.76 14.31 7.92
N VAL A 156 23.95 15.22 7.38
CA VAL A 156 22.49 15.14 7.43
C VAL A 156 22.00 13.93 6.62
N ALA A 157 22.48 13.75 5.40
CA ALA A 157 22.10 12.62 4.55
C ALA A 157 22.45 11.26 5.18
N GLU A 158 23.61 11.15 5.81
CA GLU A 158 24.02 9.94 6.54
C GLU A 158 23.10 9.63 7.72
N ARG A 159 22.69 10.66 8.50
CA ARG A 159 21.75 10.50 9.62
C ARG A 159 20.34 10.09 9.17
N CYS A 160 19.96 10.38 7.96
CA CYS A 160 18.70 9.91 7.37
C CYS A 160 18.69 8.40 7.05
N GLY A 161 19.85 7.71 7.14
CA GLY A 161 19.95 6.25 7.05
C GLY A 161 19.39 5.66 5.75
N GLY A 162 19.43 6.38 4.64
CA GLY A 162 18.91 5.95 3.34
C GLY A 162 17.38 5.89 3.27
N LEU A 163 16.66 6.50 4.22
CA LEU A 163 15.20 6.55 4.20
C LEU A 163 14.71 7.70 3.30
N PRO A 164 14.09 7.44 2.13
CA PRO A 164 13.73 8.49 1.16
C PRO A 164 12.81 9.57 1.73
N LEU A 165 11.94 9.20 2.67
CA LEU A 165 11.01 10.17 3.29
C LEU A 165 11.70 11.17 4.22
N ALA A 166 12.90 10.84 4.71
CA ALA A 166 13.66 11.73 5.58
C ALA A 166 14.38 12.87 4.82
N PHE A 167 14.38 12.81 3.47
CA PHE A 167 14.97 13.84 2.61
C PHE A 167 13.95 14.89 2.15
N LYS A 168 12.68 14.70 2.44
CA LYS A 168 11.60 15.66 2.17
C LYS A 168 11.34 16.53 3.39
#